data_9fca4d1718a9b8555d31602964f8a54b
#
_entry.id   9fca4d1718a9b8555d31602964f8a54b
#
_cell.length_a   1.000
_cell.length_b   1.000
_cell.length_c   1.000
_cell.angle_alpha   90.00
_cell.angle_beta   90.00
_cell.angle_gamma   90.00
#
_symmetry.space_group_name_H-M   'P 1'
#
loop_
_entity.id
_entity.type
_entity.pdbx_description
1 polymer ?
#
loop_
_entity_poly.entity_id
_entity_poly.type
_entity_poly.pdbx_seq_one_letter_code
_entity_poly.pdbx_strand_id
1 'polypeptide(L)'
;MNDFLIFGSTGLTGGYFLDEVKNRNLKYHLFVREVSITEATVNPTLFDSENLPDLPNAKSLVICIGYPLNFLELIYMKLNVRKEFKSVDLDLVIQICKKASKAGILNVLIISAVGANNSSLNYYLKIKGMMEDEVKAIGFSSVFFARPGHLLGPRDESRVDVFVWLIEFFGNLFSPFYIGIFRKFKNVPAQV
;
A
#
# COMPACT_ATOMS: atom_id res chain seq x y z
N MET A 1 9.90 19.57 11.33
CA MET A 1 8.75 19.08 10.55
C MET A 1 9.24 17.96 9.65
N ASN A 2 8.58 16.83 9.60
CA ASN A 2 8.90 15.74 8.70
C ASN A 2 8.42 16.06 7.27
N ASP A 3 9.11 15.51 6.26
CA ASP A 3 8.61 15.53 4.90
C ASP A 3 7.56 14.42 4.72
N PHE A 4 7.82 13.24 5.31
CA PHE A 4 6.92 12.09 5.22
C PHE A 4 6.62 11.41 6.56
N LEU A 5 5.37 11.00 6.74
CA LEU A 5 4.99 9.93 7.67
C LEU A 5 4.74 8.67 6.84
N ILE A 6 5.35 7.55 7.22
CA ILE A 6 5.32 6.33 6.42
C ILE A 6 4.74 5.18 7.24
N PHE A 7 3.64 4.60 6.76
CA PHE A 7 3.05 3.36 7.25
C PHE A 7 3.32 2.23 6.25
N GLY A 8 3.86 1.11 6.73
CA GLY A 8 4.13 -0.07 5.92
C GLY A 8 5.50 -0.09 5.25
N SER A 9 6.51 0.55 5.87
CA SER A 9 7.92 0.56 5.42
C SER A 9 8.54 -0.83 5.32
N THR A 10 8.05 -1.81 6.08
CA THR A 10 8.52 -3.21 6.06
C THR A 10 8.02 -4.02 4.88
N GLY A 11 7.02 -3.52 4.13
CA GLY A 11 6.52 -4.16 2.92
C GLY A 11 7.36 -3.83 1.69
N LEU A 12 7.17 -4.60 0.60
CA LEU A 12 7.91 -4.44 -0.65
C LEU A 12 7.92 -2.97 -1.14
N THR A 13 6.75 -2.41 -1.40
CA THR A 13 6.63 -1.05 -1.95
C THR A 13 7.07 0.02 -0.95
N GLY A 14 6.71 -0.17 0.34
CA GLY A 14 7.09 0.77 1.39
C GLY A 14 8.58 0.78 1.66
N GLY A 15 9.27 -0.37 1.55
CA GLY A 15 10.72 -0.48 1.66
C GLY A 15 11.43 0.30 0.57
N TYR A 16 11.07 0.12 -0.70
CA TYR A 16 11.64 0.88 -1.80
C TYR A 16 11.37 2.39 -1.69
N PHE A 17 10.16 2.75 -1.25
CA PHE A 17 9.85 4.17 -1.00
C PHE A 17 10.74 4.74 0.10
N LEU A 18 10.94 4.00 1.20
CA LEU A 18 11.81 4.41 2.29
C LEU A 18 13.27 4.57 1.84
N ASP A 19 13.78 3.66 1.02
CA ASP A 19 15.14 3.74 0.48
C ASP A 19 15.32 4.99 -0.37
N GLU A 20 14.35 5.34 -1.21
CA GLU A 20 14.38 6.56 -2.01
C GLU A 20 14.33 7.82 -1.14
N VAL A 21 13.52 7.84 -0.08
CA VAL A 21 13.45 8.94 0.88
C VAL A 21 14.80 9.13 1.58
N LYS A 22 15.48 8.02 1.97
CA LYS A 22 16.83 8.05 2.55
C LYS A 22 17.87 8.58 1.55
N ASN A 23 17.87 8.08 0.32
CA ASN A 23 18.78 8.49 -0.73
C ASN A 23 18.69 9.99 -1.04
N ARG A 24 17.51 10.57 -0.91
CA ARG A 24 17.27 12.02 -1.09
C ARG A 24 17.47 12.84 0.18
N ASN A 25 17.91 12.25 1.29
CA ASN A 25 18.08 12.91 2.58
C ASN A 25 16.83 13.66 3.07
N LEU A 26 15.64 13.14 2.80
CA LEU A 26 14.38 13.71 3.24
C LEU A 26 14.06 13.28 4.67
N LYS A 27 13.38 14.14 5.43
CA LYS A 27 13.00 13.85 6.82
C LYS A 27 11.73 12.99 6.84
N TYR A 28 11.77 11.90 7.57
CA TYR A 28 10.65 10.98 7.68
C TYR A 28 10.45 10.48 9.11
N HIS A 29 9.26 9.96 9.37
CA HIS A 29 8.93 9.22 10.57
C HIS A 29 8.19 7.93 10.21
N LEU A 30 8.60 6.82 10.83
CA LEU A 30 8.06 5.49 10.53
C LEU A 30 7.03 5.06 11.57
N PHE A 31 5.96 4.46 11.09
CA PHE A 31 4.98 3.75 11.91
C PHE A 31 5.03 2.27 11.55
N VAL A 32 5.37 1.42 12.52
CA VAL A 32 5.55 -0.02 12.33
C VAL A 32 4.78 -0.81 13.38
N ARG A 33 4.37 -2.03 13.06
CA ARG A 33 3.73 -2.95 14.00
C ARG A 33 4.75 -3.64 14.90
N GLU A 34 5.92 -3.90 14.36
CA GLU A 34 7.05 -4.52 15.06
C GLU A 34 8.33 -3.83 14.61
N VAL A 35 9.27 -3.66 15.52
CA VAL A 35 10.58 -3.04 15.20
C VAL A 35 11.50 -4.10 14.61
N SER A 36 11.87 -3.93 13.36
CA SER A 36 12.97 -4.70 12.76
C SER A 36 14.33 -4.12 13.18
N ILE A 37 15.36 -4.95 13.11
CA ILE A 37 16.75 -4.52 13.45
C ILE A 37 17.18 -3.32 12.58
N THR A 38 16.76 -3.29 11.32
CA THR A 38 17.09 -2.21 10.36
C THR A 38 16.38 -0.89 10.69
N GLU A 39 15.22 -0.95 11.32
CA GLU A 39 14.42 0.24 11.65
C GLU A 39 14.69 0.76 13.06
N ALA A 40 15.28 -0.06 13.95
CA ALA A 40 15.61 0.32 15.33
C ALA A 40 16.49 1.58 15.42
N THR A 41 17.33 1.84 14.41
CA THR A 41 18.20 3.03 14.33
C THR A 41 17.44 4.33 14.11
N VAL A 42 16.16 4.30 13.73
CA VAL A 42 15.35 5.47 13.33
C VAL A 42 14.26 5.80 14.36
N ASN A 43 14.22 5.08 15.50
CA ASN A 43 13.20 5.24 16.55
C ASN A 43 11.77 5.29 15.98
N PRO A 44 11.29 4.21 15.35
CA PRO A 44 9.95 4.18 14.79
C PRO A 44 8.89 4.20 15.91
N THR A 45 7.69 4.70 15.60
CA THR A 45 6.55 4.60 16.49
C THR A 45 5.82 3.28 16.26
N LEU A 46 5.65 2.50 17.32
CA LEU A 46 4.83 1.29 17.30
C LEU A 46 3.35 1.66 17.26
N PHE A 47 2.59 0.91 16.48
CA PHE A 47 1.13 1.04 16.45
C PHE A 47 0.47 -0.32 16.24
N ASP A 48 -0.76 -0.42 16.69
CA ASP A 48 -1.69 -1.50 16.33
C ASP A 48 -2.99 -0.92 15.73
N SER A 49 -3.86 -1.80 15.25
CA SER A 49 -5.12 -1.39 14.63
C SER A 49 -6.12 -0.74 15.59
N GLU A 50 -5.98 -0.97 16.90
CA GLU A 50 -6.87 -0.44 17.93
C GLU A 50 -6.33 0.86 18.53
N ASN A 51 -4.99 1.00 18.58
CA ASN A 51 -4.29 2.12 19.23
C ASN A 51 -3.36 2.83 18.24
N LEU A 52 -3.94 3.67 17.39
CA LEU A 52 -3.16 4.55 16.54
C LEU A 52 -2.60 5.73 17.36
N PRO A 53 -1.28 5.92 17.41
CA PRO A 53 -0.64 7.03 18.10
C PRO A 53 -0.98 8.38 17.45
N ASP A 54 -0.70 9.46 18.15
CA ASP A 54 -0.79 10.79 17.57
C ASP A 54 0.27 10.97 16.49
N LEU A 55 -0.11 11.66 15.43
CA LEU A 55 0.76 11.84 14.27
C LEU A 55 1.54 13.15 14.41
N PRO A 56 2.88 13.13 14.32
CA PRO A 56 3.68 14.34 14.34
C PRO A 56 3.47 15.15 13.03
N ASN A 57 3.78 16.44 13.10
CA ASN A 57 3.66 17.32 11.95
C ASN A 57 4.51 16.86 10.77
N ALA A 58 3.89 16.77 9.59
CA ALA A 58 4.53 16.38 8.35
C ALA A 58 3.85 17.03 7.14
N LYS A 59 4.57 17.08 6.01
CA LYS A 59 4.03 17.58 4.74
C LYS A 59 3.10 16.57 4.09
N SER A 60 3.46 15.30 4.17
CA SER A 60 2.77 14.22 3.45
C SER A 60 2.69 12.93 4.25
N LEU A 61 1.60 12.20 4.07
CA LEU A 61 1.37 10.87 4.57
C LEU A 61 1.53 9.86 3.44
N VAL A 62 2.24 8.76 3.69
CA VAL A 62 2.42 7.64 2.77
C VAL A 62 1.94 6.36 3.42
N ILE A 63 0.99 5.68 2.78
CA ILE A 63 0.41 4.44 3.26
C ILE A 63 0.69 3.32 2.27
N CYS A 64 1.58 2.41 2.67
CA CYS A 64 1.95 1.20 1.93
C CYS A 64 1.52 -0.08 2.66
N ILE A 65 0.63 0.02 3.65
CA ILE A 65 0.09 -1.15 4.34
C ILE A 65 -0.89 -1.90 3.44
N GLY A 66 -0.98 -3.21 3.66
CA GLY A 66 -1.93 -4.09 3.01
C GLY A 66 -1.95 -5.45 3.68
N TYR A 67 -3.08 -6.13 3.61
CA TYR A 67 -3.22 -7.50 4.07
C TYR A 67 -2.54 -8.45 3.06
N PRO A 68 -1.69 -9.38 3.52
CA PRO A 68 -1.01 -10.31 2.62
C PRO A 68 -2.01 -11.30 2.03
N LEU A 69 -2.30 -11.18 0.74
CA LEU A 69 -3.17 -12.09 0.00
C LEU A 69 -2.35 -12.98 -0.92
N ASN A 70 -2.74 -14.25 -1.01
CA ASN A 70 -2.25 -15.14 -2.07
C ASN A 70 -3.06 -14.92 -3.37
N PHE A 71 -2.60 -15.51 -4.47
CA PHE A 71 -3.23 -15.33 -5.79
C PHE A 71 -4.69 -15.80 -5.83
N LEU A 72 -4.99 -16.94 -5.21
CA LEU A 72 -6.36 -17.48 -5.19
C LEU A 72 -7.32 -16.56 -4.41
N GLU A 73 -6.84 -15.93 -3.35
CA GLU A 73 -7.60 -14.97 -2.55
C GLU A 73 -7.90 -13.67 -3.32
N LEU A 74 -7.06 -13.28 -4.27
CA LEU A 74 -7.35 -12.15 -5.17
C LEU A 74 -8.56 -12.43 -6.08
N ILE A 75 -8.77 -13.70 -6.44
CA ILE A 75 -9.90 -14.12 -7.28
C ILE A 75 -11.12 -14.43 -6.41
N TYR A 76 -10.92 -15.25 -5.38
CA TYR A 76 -11.97 -15.68 -4.46
C TYR A 76 -11.50 -15.65 -3.03
N MET A 77 -12.10 -14.77 -2.25
CA MET A 77 -11.74 -14.54 -0.86
C MET A 77 -12.79 -15.16 0.09
N LYS A 78 -12.35 -16.04 0.99
CA LYS A 78 -13.19 -16.64 2.03
C LYS A 78 -13.68 -15.58 3.03
N LEU A 79 -14.79 -15.83 3.72
CA LEU A 79 -15.44 -14.85 4.61
C LEU A 79 -14.54 -14.36 5.75
N ASN A 80 -13.74 -15.24 6.37
CA ASN A 80 -12.79 -14.85 7.41
C ASN A 80 -11.71 -13.92 6.86
N VAL A 81 -11.11 -14.27 5.70
CA VAL A 81 -10.10 -13.43 5.03
C VAL A 81 -10.69 -12.08 4.60
N ARG A 82 -11.96 -12.05 4.15
CA ARG A 82 -12.65 -10.79 3.81
C ARG A 82 -12.72 -9.84 4.98
N LYS A 83 -13.00 -10.34 6.18
CA LYS A 83 -13.07 -9.51 7.39
C LYS A 83 -11.72 -8.88 7.72
N GLU A 84 -10.67 -9.69 7.72
CA GLU A 84 -9.32 -9.22 8.02
C GLU A 84 -8.78 -8.29 6.93
N PHE A 85 -8.97 -8.64 5.66
CA PHE A 85 -8.61 -7.79 4.53
C PHE A 85 -9.29 -6.41 4.62
N LYS A 86 -10.62 -6.39 4.86
CA LYS A 86 -11.37 -5.14 5.02
C LYS A 86 -10.84 -4.33 6.20
N SER A 87 -10.55 -4.94 7.34
CA SER A 87 -10.07 -4.23 8.53
C SER A 87 -8.72 -3.54 8.30
N VAL A 88 -7.82 -4.16 7.49
CA VAL A 88 -6.49 -3.59 7.19
C VAL A 88 -6.54 -2.62 6.01
N ASP A 89 -7.12 -3.04 4.87
CA ASP A 89 -7.04 -2.30 3.61
C ASP A 89 -8.10 -1.21 3.44
N LEU A 90 -9.12 -1.19 4.30
CA LEU A 90 -10.14 -0.13 4.35
C LEU A 90 -10.14 0.56 5.72
N ASP A 91 -10.53 -0.17 6.77
CA ASP A 91 -10.90 0.47 8.04
C ASP A 91 -9.68 1.15 8.70
N LEU A 92 -8.52 0.48 8.76
CA LEU A 92 -7.28 1.03 9.31
C LEU A 92 -6.75 2.20 8.45
N VAL A 93 -6.76 2.07 7.12
CA VAL A 93 -6.33 3.15 6.21
C VAL A 93 -7.16 4.41 6.45
N ILE A 94 -8.49 4.27 6.56
CA ILE A 94 -9.38 5.42 6.81
C ILE A 94 -9.12 6.03 8.19
N GLN A 95 -8.87 5.23 9.22
CA GLN A 95 -8.53 5.73 10.55
C GLN A 95 -7.23 6.54 10.53
N ILE A 96 -6.18 6.03 9.88
CA ILE A 96 -4.91 6.76 9.71
C ILE A 96 -5.14 8.08 8.96
N CYS A 97 -5.87 8.05 7.86
CA CYS A 97 -6.17 9.25 7.06
C CYS A 97 -6.96 10.29 7.87
N LYS A 98 -7.98 9.87 8.64
CA LYS A 98 -8.74 10.78 9.50
C LYS A 98 -7.86 11.43 10.58
N LYS A 99 -6.94 10.67 11.20
CA LYS A 99 -5.97 11.23 12.14
C LYS A 99 -5.01 12.21 11.47
N ALA A 100 -4.52 11.88 10.27
CA ALA A 100 -3.63 12.74 9.51
C ALA A 100 -4.28 14.06 9.11
N SER A 101 -5.52 14.03 8.65
CA SER A 101 -6.29 15.24 8.35
C SER A 101 -6.47 16.12 9.59
N LYS A 102 -6.79 15.53 10.76
CA LYS A 102 -6.88 16.25 12.05
C LYS A 102 -5.54 16.84 12.47
N ALA A 103 -4.42 16.20 12.16
CA ALA A 103 -3.07 16.69 12.42
C ALA A 103 -2.61 17.76 11.41
N GLY A 104 -3.47 18.18 10.47
CA GLY A 104 -3.18 19.22 9.48
C GLY A 104 -2.31 18.74 8.30
N ILE A 105 -2.17 17.45 8.08
CA ILE A 105 -1.46 16.91 6.92
C ILE A 105 -2.34 17.08 5.69
N LEU A 106 -1.78 17.69 4.64
CA LEU A 106 -2.54 18.10 3.45
C LEU A 106 -2.43 17.14 2.28
N ASN A 107 -1.37 16.33 2.23
CA ASN A 107 -1.08 15.46 1.10
C ASN A 107 -1.04 13.99 1.54
N VAL A 108 -1.64 13.12 0.75
CA VAL A 108 -1.63 11.68 1.02
C VAL A 108 -1.32 10.88 -0.24
N LEU A 109 -0.45 9.88 -0.09
CA LEU A 109 -0.14 8.87 -1.09
C LEU A 109 -0.52 7.50 -0.53
N ILE A 110 -1.30 6.73 -1.27
CA ILE A 110 -1.77 5.40 -0.84
C ILE A 110 -1.58 4.39 -1.97
N ILE A 111 -1.11 3.20 -1.60
CA ILE A 111 -1.05 2.07 -2.53
C ILE A 111 -2.44 1.45 -2.66
N SER A 112 -2.99 1.55 -3.86
CA SER A 112 -4.25 0.95 -4.27
C SER A 112 -4.03 -0.21 -5.24
N ALA A 113 -4.91 -0.42 -6.19
CA ALA A 113 -4.79 -1.47 -7.21
C ALA A 113 -5.35 -1.01 -8.55
N VAL A 114 -4.76 -1.51 -9.63
CA VAL A 114 -5.34 -1.33 -10.97
C VAL A 114 -6.72 -1.97 -11.02
N GLY A 115 -7.73 -1.22 -11.51
CA GLY A 115 -9.12 -1.68 -11.54
C GLY A 115 -9.89 -1.51 -10.23
N ALA A 116 -9.32 -0.85 -9.19
CA ALA A 116 -10.04 -0.50 -7.98
C ALA A 116 -11.33 0.27 -8.32
N ASN A 117 -12.48 -0.25 -7.84
CA ASN A 117 -13.80 0.30 -8.10
C ASN A 117 -14.80 -0.22 -7.07
N ASN A 118 -15.52 0.66 -6.40
CA ASN A 118 -16.48 0.32 -5.35
C ASN A 118 -17.68 -0.53 -5.84
N SER A 119 -17.96 -0.53 -7.15
CA SER A 119 -18.99 -1.33 -7.80
C SER A 119 -18.47 -2.66 -8.35
N SER A 120 -17.19 -3.01 -8.12
CA SER A 120 -16.60 -4.26 -8.62
C SER A 120 -17.24 -5.49 -8.00
N LEU A 121 -17.47 -6.53 -8.80
CA LEU A 121 -17.89 -7.85 -8.32
C LEU A 121 -16.73 -8.58 -7.61
N ASN A 122 -15.49 -8.28 -7.95
CA ASN A 122 -14.32 -8.78 -7.24
C ASN A 122 -14.17 -8.05 -5.90
N TYR A 123 -14.18 -8.80 -4.79
CA TYR A 123 -14.17 -8.23 -3.45
C TYR A 123 -12.90 -7.40 -3.15
N TYR A 124 -11.72 -7.86 -3.61
CA TYR A 124 -10.47 -7.12 -3.48
C TYR A 124 -10.54 -5.74 -4.14
N LEU A 125 -10.95 -5.68 -5.40
CA LEU A 125 -11.07 -4.44 -6.15
C LEU A 125 -12.18 -3.53 -5.58
N LYS A 126 -13.26 -4.13 -5.07
CA LYS A 126 -14.34 -3.40 -4.40
C LYS A 126 -13.83 -2.68 -3.15
N ILE A 127 -13.12 -3.38 -2.25
CA ILE A 127 -12.58 -2.78 -1.02
C ILE A 127 -11.56 -1.69 -1.34
N LYS A 128 -10.68 -1.91 -2.32
CA LYS A 128 -9.73 -0.86 -2.76
C LYS A 128 -10.47 0.36 -3.33
N GLY A 129 -11.53 0.16 -4.10
CA GLY A 129 -12.36 1.26 -4.60
C GLY A 129 -13.09 2.02 -3.49
N MET A 130 -13.68 1.31 -2.53
CA MET A 130 -14.30 1.92 -1.35
C MET A 130 -13.29 2.75 -0.55
N MET A 131 -12.08 2.22 -0.32
CA MET A 131 -11.00 2.93 0.35
C MET A 131 -10.66 4.25 -0.36
N GLU A 132 -10.52 4.22 -1.70
CA GLU A 132 -10.23 5.43 -2.46
C GLU A 132 -11.33 6.48 -2.34
N ASP A 133 -12.61 6.07 -2.41
CA ASP A 133 -13.74 7.00 -2.31
C ASP A 133 -13.84 7.62 -0.91
N GLU A 134 -13.67 6.82 0.14
CA GLU A 134 -13.66 7.30 1.53
C GLU A 134 -12.50 8.28 1.78
N VAL A 135 -11.28 7.99 1.28
CA VAL A 135 -10.13 8.89 1.44
C VAL A 135 -10.35 10.21 0.72
N LYS A 136 -10.92 10.21 -0.48
CA LYS A 136 -11.29 11.45 -1.20
C LYS A 136 -12.27 12.29 -0.39
N ALA A 137 -13.23 11.65 0.27
CA ALA A 137 -14.24 12.33 1.08
C ALA A 137 -13.68 13.01 2.35
N ILE A 138 -12.46 12.65 2.81
CA ILE A 138 -11.82 13.28 3.98
C ILE A 138 -11.41 14.74 3.69
N GLY A 139 -11.13 15.09 2.42
CA GLY A 139 -10.85 16.47 2.03
C GLY A 139 -9.38 16.88 2.14
N PHE A 140 -8.44 16.00 1.86
CA PHE A 140 -7.03 16.37 1.69
C PHE A 140 -6.85 17.32 0.49
N SER A 141 -5.86 18.20 0.56
CA SER A 141 -5.52 19.09 -0.58
C SER A 141 -5.02 18.33 -1.79
N SER A 142 -4.30 17.23 -1.56
CA SER A 142 -3.82 16.34 -2.61
C SER A 142 -3.94 14.88 -2.20
N VAL A 143 -4.54 14.07 -3.06
CA VAL A 143 -4.68 12.62 -2.89
C VAL A 143 -4.09 11.92 -4.09
N PHE A 144 -3.08 11.09 -3.87
CA PHE A 144 -2.48 10.27 -4.91
C PHE A 144 -2.68 8.78 -4.61
N PHE A 145 -3.30 8.06 -5.53
CA PHE A 145 -3.43 6.61 -5.49
C PHE A 145 -2.47 5.97 -6.48
N ALA A 146 -1.43 5.31 -5.97
CA ALA A 146 -0.62 4.44 -6.79
C ALA A 146 -1.40 3.15 -7.04
N ARG A 147 -1.77 2.88 -8.27
CA ARG A 147 -2.53 1.70 -8.70
C ARG A 147 -1.63 0.75 -9.49
N PRO A 148 -0.71 0.03 -8.83
CA PRO A 148 0.12 -0.93 -9.55
C PRO A 148 -0.76 -2.06 -10.10
N GLY A 149 -0.29 -2.67 -11.20
CA GLY A 149 -0.73 -3.99 -11.61
C GLY A 149 -0.03 -5.04 -10.74
N HIS A 150 0.61 -6.03 -11.37
CA HIS A 150 1.44 -6.96 -10.63
C HIS A 150 2.83 -6.34 -10.37
N LEU A 151 3.22 -6.28 -9.08
CA LEU A 151 4.51 -5.73 -8.66
C LEU A 151 5.57 -6.82 -8.72
N LEU A 152 6.65 -6.57 -9.46
CA LEU A 152 7.84 -7.40 -9.52
C LEU A 152 8.84 -6.93 -8.46
N GLY A 153 9.32 -7.84 -7.62
CA GLY A 153 10.37 -7.54 -6.64
C GLY A 153 10.70 -8.74 -5.76
N PRO A 154 11.87 -8.75 -5.11
CA PRO A 154 12.23 -9.80 -4.18
C PRO A 154 11.23 -9.82 -3.02
N ARG A 155 10.66 -11.00 -2.78
CA ARG A 155 9.77 -11.30 -1.64
C ARG A 155 10.41 -12.39 -0.82
N ASP A 156 10.07 -12.45 0.46
CA ASP A 156 10.45 -13.58 1.30
C ASP A 156 10.10 -14.90 0.60
N GLU A 157 11.07 -15.81 0.46
CA GLU A 157 10.92 -17.09 -0.26
C GLU A 157 9.74 -17.92 0.24
N SER A 158 9.37 -17.75 1.51
CA SER A 158 8.19 -18.39 2.13
C SER A 158 6.84 -17.89 1.58
N ARG A 159 6.81 -16.81 0.80
CA ARG A 159 5.60 -16.17 0.26
C ARG A 159 5.53 -16.19 -1.28
N VAL A 160 6.49 -16.81 -1.94
CA VAL A 160 6.46 -16.95 -3.42
C VAL A 160 5.57 -18.13 -3.77
N ASP A 161 4.33 -17.84 -4.10
CA ASP A 161 3.41 -18.82 -4.66
C ASP A 161 3.84 -19.14 -6.11
N VAL A 162 3.86 -20.43 -6.48
CA VAL A 162 4.17 -20.89 -7.85
C VAL A 162 3.29 -20.15 -8.89
N PHE A 163 2.06 -19.82 -8.53
CA PHE A 163 1.17 -19.03 -9.37
C PHE A 163 1.67 -17.60 -9.61
N VAL A 164 2.29 -16.97 -8.62
CA VAL A 164 2.90 -15.63 -8.77
C VAL A 164 4.04 -15.71 -9.79
N TRP A 165 4.90 -16.73 -9.70
CA TRP A 165 5.96 -16.97 -10.65
C TRP A 165 5.42 -17.20 -12.08
N LEU A 166 4.35 -17.97 -12.23
CA LEU A 166 3.71 -18.20 -13.54
C LEU A 166 3.14 -16.90 -14.12
N ILE A 167 2.49 -16.06 -13.31
CA ILE A 167 1.95 -14.77 -13.76
C ILE A 167 3.09 -13.83 -14.17
N GLU A 168 4.17 -13.81 -13.41
CA GLU A 168 5.35 -13.01 -13.76
C GLU A 168 5.97 -13.50 -15.08
N PHE A 169 6.12 -14.81 -15.23
CA PHE A 169 6.66 -15.41 -16.46
C PHE A 169 5.78 -15.10 -17.68
N PHE A 170 4.48 -15.39 -17.61
CA PHE A 170 3.55 -15.13 -18.72
C PHE A 170 3.33 -13.64 -18.93
N GLY A 171 3.23 -12.83 -17.86
CA GLY A 171 3.10 -11.39 -17.94
C GLY A 171 4.30 -10.74 -18.65
N ASN A 172 5.51 -11.22 -18.39
CA ASN A 172 6.71 -10.76 -19.09
C ASN A 172 6.77 -11.26 -20.53
N LEU A 173 6.40 -12.53 -20.78
CA LEU A 173 6.36 -13.12 -22.12
C LEU A 173 5.39 -12.38 -23.05
N PHE A 174 4.22 -12.00 -22.53
CA PHE A 174 3.20 -11.27 -23.29
C PHE A 174 3.32 -9.73 -23.18
N SER A 175 4.33 -9.23 -22.44
CA SER A 175 4.56 -7.80 -22.27
C SER A 175 4.58 -6.98 -23.58
N PRO A 176 5.13 -7.47 -24.71
CA PRO A 176 5.07 -6.74 -25.97
C PRO A 176 3.65 -6.55 -26.54
N PHE A 177 2.71 -7.41 -26.15
CA PHE A 177 1.33 -7.40 -26.64
C PHE A 177 0.39 -6.53 -25.81
N TYR A 178 0.84 -5.98 -24.68
CA TYR A 178 0.03 -5.04 -23.87
C TYR A 178 -0.03 -3.66 -24.54
N ILE A 179 -0.94 -3.50 -25.51
CA ILE A 179 -1.16 -2.27 -26.27
C ILE A 179 -2.50 -1.64 -25.84
N GLY A 180 -2.60 -0.32 -25.87
CA GLY A 180 -3.83 0.41 -25.57
C GLY A 180 -4.32 0.24 -24.12
N ILE A 181 -5.60 -0.13 -23.95
CA ILE A 181 -6.23 -0.30 -22.62
C ILE A 181 -5.61 -1.43 -21.79
N PHE A 182 -4.96 -2.41 -22.41
CA PHE A 182 -4.28 -3.51 -21.70
C PHE A 182 -2.93 -3.09 -21.11
N ARG A 183 -2.36 -1.96 -21.49
CA ARG A 183 -1.09 -1.43 -20.97
C ARG A 183 -1.09 -1.26 -19.46
N LYS A 184 -2.26 -0.99 -18.84
CA LYS A 184 -2.44 -0.85 -17.39
C LYS A 184 -2.19 -2.14 -16.59
N PHE A 185 -2.22 -3.32 -17.25
CA PHE A 185 -1.98 -4.61 -16.61
C PHE A 185 -0.53 -5.11 -16.76
N LYS A 186 0.33 -4.32 -17.41
CA LYS A 186 1.75 -4.65 -17.53
C LYS A 186 2.38 -4.73 -16.14
N ASN A 187 3.25 -5.75 -15.96
CA ASN A 187 4.06 -5.88 -14.76
C ASN A 187 4.92 -4.64 -14.54
N VAL A 188 5.00 -4.18 -13.32
CA VAL A 188 5.77 -2.98 -12.95
C VAL A 188 6.83 -3.40 -11.94
N PRO A 189 8.14 -3.11 -12.18
CA PRO A 189 9.15 -3.32 -11.17
C PRO A 189 8.85 -2.44 -9.95
N ALA A 190 9.08 -2.95 -8.76
CA ALA A 190 8.92 -2.17 -7.54
C ALA A 190 10.04 -1.13 -7.35
N GLN A 191 11.19 -1.34 -8.04
CA GLN A 191 12.27 -0.36 -8.17
C GLN A 191 12.02 0.54 -9.38
N VAL A 192 12.14 1.83 -9.21
CA VAL A 192 12.13 2.86 -10.27
C VAL A 192 13.47 3.58 -10.23
#